data_d5c7d29655c7584c943df9e225d239ed
#
_entry.id   d5c7d29655c7584c943df9e225d239ed
#
_cell.length_a   1.000
_cell.length_b   1.000
_cell.length_c   1.000
_cell.angle_alpha   90.00
_cell.angle_beta   90.00
_cell.angle_gamma   90.00
#
_symmetry.space_group_name_H-M   'P 1'
#
loop_
_entity.id
_entity.type
_entity.pdbx_description
1 polymer ?
#
loop_
_entity_poly.entity_id
_entity_poly.type
_entity_poly.pdbx_seq_one_letter_code
_entity_poly.pdbx_strand_id
1 'polypeptide(L)'
;FKDVEGGRAGKPGTFADTPVTVSVDGCNVTVPAGGQIILKPGQSVTLKPGQYHTWQGVPGTGKVMLFEVSTCNDDTIDNRFHTAGGRIPEIEEDEEAKYLIFADYKDYVNF
;
A
#
# COMPACT_ATOMS: atom_id res chain seq x y z
N PHE A 1 -5.95 -8.44 -4.46
CA PHE A 1 -4.76 -8.22 -5.31
C PHE A 1 -5.18 -8.08 -6.77
N LYS A 2 -4.55 -7.17 -7.47
CA LYS A 2 -4.66 -7.03 -8.93
C LYS A 2 -3.31 -6.62 -9.50
N ASP A 3 -2.97 -7.12 -10.66
CA ASP A 3 -1.80 -6.68 -11.39
C ASP A 3 -2.10 -5.43 -12.23
N VAL A 4 -1.04 -4.74 -12.62
CA VAL A 4 -1.12 -3.55 -13.50
C VAL A 4 -1.08 -4.00 -14.94
N GLU A 5 -2.06 -3.58 -15.73
CA GLU A 5 -2.02 -3.73 -17.18
C GLU A 5 -1.31 -2.50 -17.80
N GLY A 6 -0.20 -2.73 -18.49
CA GLY A 6 0.49 -1.73 -19.31
C GLY A 6 1.04 -0.50 -18.57
N GLY A 7 1.09 -0.53 -17.25
CA GLY A 7 1.44 0.65 -16.45
C GLY A 7 2.93 0.92 -16.33
N ARG A 8 3.33 2.16 -16.61
CA ARG A 8 4.62 2.72 -16.18
C ARG A 8 4.43 3.53 -14.89
N ALA A 9 5.51 3.65 -14.09
CA ALA A 9 5.52 4.52 -12.93
C ALA A 9 4.95 5.92 -13.26
N GLY A 10 4.05 6.44 -12.43
CA GLY A 10 3.49 7.78 -12.57
C GLY A 10 2.22 7.93 -13.42
N LYS A 11 1.70 6.85 -14.02
CA LYS A 11 0.37 6.89 -14.66
C LYS A 11 -0.62 6.03 -13.90
N PRO A 12 -1.87 6.49 -13.68
CA PRO A 12 -2.92 5.62 -13.19
C PRO A 12 -2.99 4.41 -14.13
N GLY A 13 -2.67 3.24 -13.62
CA GLY A 13 -2.79 2.01 -14.38
C GLY A 13 -4.22 1.53 -14.36
N THR A 14 -4.63 0.84 -15.39
CA THR A 14 -5.82 0.00 -15.36
C THR A 14 -5.50 -1.29 -14.62
N PHE A 15 -6.49 -1.87 -13.97
CA PHE A 15 -6.34 -3.19 -13.39
C PHE A 15 -6.32 -4.25 -14.48
N ALA A 16 -5.36 -5.16 -14.41
CA ALA A 16 -5.39 -6.37 -15.22
C ALA A 16 -6.47 -7.33 -14.68
N ASP A 17 -7.16 -8.01 -15.59
CA ASP A 17 -8.14 -9.05 -15.25
C ASP A 17 -7.51 -10.45 -15.38
N THR A 18 -6.32 -10.60 -14.87
CA THR A 18 -5.53 -11.83 -14.88
C THR A 18 -5.31 -12.35 -13.47
N PRO A 19 -5.15 -13.66 -13.27
CA PRO A 19 -4.79 -14.21 -11.96
C PRO A 19 -3.48 -13.61 -11.44
N VAL A 20 -3.42 -13.38 -10.14
CA VAL A 20 -2.28 -12.79 -9.46
C VAL A 20 -1.58 -13.84 -8.61
N THR A 21 -0.26 -13.93 -8.75
CA THR A 21 0.56 -14.80 -7.90
C THR A 21 1.25 -13.98 -6.82
N VAL A 22 0.99 -14.33 -5.58
CA VAL A 22 1.52 -13.66 -4.38
C VAL A 22 2.30 -14.68 -3.57
N SER A 23 3.42 -14.27 -2.98
CA SER A 23 4.19 -15.12 -2.08
C SER A 23 3.70 -14.96 -0.65
N VAL A 24 3.22 -16.04 -0.07
CA VAL A 24 2.79 -16.13 1.33
C VAL A 24 3.74 -17.09 2.05
N ASP A 25 4.43 -16.62 3.06
CA ASP A 25 5.47 -17.39 3.80
C ASP A 25 6.48 -18.09 2.87
N GLY A 26 6.85 -17.42 1.77
CA GLY A 26 7.76 -17.97 0.76
C GLY A 26 7.13 -18.94 -0.25
N CYS A 27 5.84 -19.25 -0.11
CA CYS A 27 5.10 -20.12 -1.05
C CYS A 27 4.23 -19.32 -1.99
N ASN A 28 4.23 -19.66 -3.26
CA ASN A 28 3.40 -19.00 -4.25
C ASN A 28 1.94 -19.44 -4.13
N VAL A 29 1.07 -18.44 -3.99
CA VAL A 29 -0.39 -18.61 -3.99
C VAL A 29 -0.97 -17.81 -5.14
N THR A 30 -1.77 -18.44 -5.98
CA THR A 30 -2.42 -17.75 -7.12
C THR A 30 -3.89 -17.55 -6.81
N VAL A 31 -4.33 -16.31 -6.95
CA VAL A 31 -5.72 -15.90 -6.77
C VAL A 31 -6.24 -15.21 -8.03
N PRO A 32 -7.55 -15.26 -8.31
CA PRO A 32 -8.12 -14.48 -9.41
C PRO A 32 -7.96 -12.98 -9.17
N ALA A 33 -8.04 -12.18 -10.22
CA ALA A 33 -8.03 -10.73 -10.10
C ALA A 33 -9.10 -10.25 -9.11
N GLY A 34 -8.71 -9.44 -8.13
CA GLY A 34 -9.55 -9.02 -7.00
C GLY A 34 -9.71 -10.07 -5.89
N GLY A 35 -9.05 -11.20 -6.00
CA GLY A 35 -9.06 -12.25 -4.99
C GLY A 35 -8.45 -11.80 -3.65
N GLN A 36 -8.86 -12.46 -2.59
CA GLN A 36 -8.43 -12.16 -1.22
C GLN A 36 -7.54 -13.28 -0.68
N ILE A 37 -6.58 -12.89 0.13
CA ILE A 37 -5.74 -13.80 0.91
C ILE A 37 -5.91 -13.43 2.38
N ILE A 38 -6.29 -14.41 3.20
CA ILE A 38 -6.41 -14.23 4.64
C ILE A 38 -5.10 -14.68 5.28
N LEU A 39 -4.44 -13.74 5.95
CA LEU A 39 -3.23 -14.03 6.73
C LEU A 39 -3.60 -14.23 8.20
N LYS A 40 -3.07 -15.29 8.78
CA LYS A 40 -3.14 -15.53 10.22
C LYS A 40 -1.99 -14.83 10.94
N PRO A 41 -2.08 -14.62 12.27
CA PRO A 41 -0.96 -14.09 13.04
C PRO A 41 0.32 -14.90 12.79
N GLY A 42 1.44 -14.19 12.58
CA GLY A 42 2.75 -14.77 12.28
C GLY A 42 3.00 -15.09 10.80
N GLN A 43 1.98 -14.98 9.94
CA GLN A 43 2.17 -15.14 8.49
C GLN A 43 2.61 -13.83 7.84
N SER A 44 3.33 -13.98 6.75
CA SER A 44 3.84 -12.86 5.95
C SER A 44 3.40 -12.94 4.49
N VAL A 45 3.37 -11.82 3.83
CA VAL A 45 3.16 -11.71 2.39
C VAL A 45 4.25 -10.85 1.79
N THR A 46 4.81 -11.30 0.67
CA THR A 46 5.78 -10.52 -0.09
C THR A 46 5.11 -9.94 -1.32
N LEU A 47 5.13 -8.62 -1.42
CA LEU A 47 4.56 -7.87 -2.53
C LEU A 47 5.63 -7.58 -3.57
N LYS A 48 5.26 -7.70 -4.83
CA LYS A 48 6.12 -7.31 -5.95
C LYS A 48 5.71 -5.93 -6.46
N PRO A 49 6.65 -5.18 -7.05
CA PRO A 49 6.31 -3.93 -7.74
C PRO A 49 5.19 -4.14 -8.76
N GLY A 50 4.24 -3.22 -8.81
CA GLY A 50 3.12 -3.26 -9.75
C GLY A 50 1.92 -4.10 -9.30
N GLN A 51 1.95 -4.70 -8.13
CA GLN A 51 0.80 -5.40 -7.57
C GLN A 51 -0.07 -4.47 -6.73
N TYR A 52 -1.24 -4.13 -7.22
CA TYR A 52 -2.23 -3.38 -6.44
C TYR A 52 -2.79 -4.23 -5.32
N HIS A 53 -2.86 -3.67 -4.14
CA HIS A 53 -3.36 -4.35 -2.96
C HIS A 53 -3.98 -3.37 -1.98
N THR A 54 -4.82 -3.90 -1.12
CA THR A 54 -5.39 -3.21 0.03
C THR A 54 -5.48 -4.17 1.20
N TRP A 55 -5.53 -3.64 2.41
CA TRP A 55 -5.64 -4.41 3.64
C TRP A 55 -6.88 -4.05 4.41
N GLN A 56 -7.35 -5.00 5.17
CA GLN A 56 -8.31 -4.75 6.24
C GLN A 56 -8.23 -5.87 7.26
N GLY A 57 -8.58 -5.57 8.50
CA GLY A 57 -8.80 -6.60 9.50
C GLY A 57 -10.01 -7.46 9.13
N VAL A 58 -9.96 -8.75 9.44
CA VAL A 58 -11.13 -9.61 9.28
C VAL A 58 -12.21 -9.14 10.25
N PRO A 59 -13.44 -8.86 9.79
CA PRO A 59 -14.51 -8.37 10.64
C PRO A 59 -14.73 -9.30 11.85
N GLY A 60 -14.87 -8.70 13.03
CA GLY A 60 -15.13 -9.43 14.28
C GLY A 60 -13.89 -10.02 14.97
N THR A 61 -12.67 -9.84 14.41
CA THR A 61 -11.43 -10.36 15.01
C THR A 61 -10.64 -9.32 15.82
N GLY A 62 -11.13 -8.09 15.92
CA GLY A 62 -10.48 -7.02 16.68
C GLY A 62 -9.43 -6.25 15.88
N LYS A 63 -8.46 -5.67 16.59
CA LYS A 63 -7.39 -4.85 15.99
C LYS A 63 -6.33 -5.72 15.35
N VAL A 64 -5.78 -5.24 14.25
CA VAL A 64 -4.66 -5.88 13.53
C VAL A 64 -3.44 -4.96 13.61
N MET A 65 -2.29 -5.55 13.92
CA MET A 65 -1.00 -4.89 13.84
C MET A 65 -0.19 -5.52 12.70
N LEU A 66 0.32 -4.66 11.82
CA LEU A 66 1.14 -5.07 10.69
C LEU A 66 2.54 -4.48 10.83
N PHE A 67 3.53 -5.24 10.38
CA PHE A 67 4.88 -4.76 10.19
C PHE A 67 5.20 -4.79 8.70
N GLU A 68 5.84 -3.73 8.22
CA GLU A 68 6.35 -3.64 6.86
C GLU A 68 7.87 -3.50 6.89
N VAL A 69 8.53 -4.27 6.03
CA VAL A 69 9.94 -4.12 5.72
C VAL A 69 10.05 -3.93 4.22
N SER A 70 10.58 -2.81 3.81
CA SER A 70 10.71 -2.46 2.40
C SER A 70 12.08 -1.85 2.10
N THR A 71 12.37 -1.66 0.82
CA THR A 71 13.40 -0.73 0.39
C THR A 71 13.01 0.69 0.75
N CYS A 72 13.97 1.62 0.72
CA CYS A 72 13.68 3.03 0.96
C CYS A 72 12.65 3.54 -0.04
N ASN A 73 11.58 4.17 0.46
CA ASN A 73 10.54 4.75 -0.38
C ASN A 73 10.95 6.14 -0.89
N ASP A 74 10.60 6.42 -2.13
CA ASP A 74 10.54 7.76 -2.68
C ASP A 74 9.07 8.09 -2.97
N ASP A 75 8.43 8.84 -2.09
CA ASP A 75 7.00 9.12 -2.18
C ASP A 75 6.61 9.92 -3.43
N THR A 76 7.58 10.45 -4.17
CA THR A 76 7.33 11.17 -5.42
C THR A 76 7.16 10.24 -6.62
N ILE A 77 7.72 9.03 -6.58
CA ILE A 77 7.77 8.11 -7.72
C ILE A 77 7.28 6.68 -7.43
N ASP A 78 7.32 6.24 -6.17
CA ASP A 78 7.09 4.83 -5.81
C ASP A 78 5.62 4.49 -5.65
N ASN A 79 4.79 5.46 -5.29
CA ASN A 79 3.39 5.23 -4.99
C ASN A 79 2.52 5.39 -6.24
N ARG A 80 1.64 4.41 -6.44
CA ARG A 80 0.61 4.45 -7.46
C ARG A 80 -0.71 4.04 -6.84
N PHE A 81 -1.65 4.97 -6.81
CA PHE A 81 -3.01 4.72 -6.35
C PHE A 81 -3.95 4.60 -7.55
N HIS A 82 -4.85 3.64 -7.49
CA HIS A 82 -5.90 3.50 -8.51
C HIS A 82 -6.87 4.70 -8.47
N THR A 83 -7.23 5.14 -7.28
CA THR A 83 -8.06 6.34 -7.08
C THR A 83 -7.14 7.54 -6.86
N ALA A 84 -7.46 8.68 -7.45
CA ALA A 84 -6.70 9.90 -7.26
C ALA A 84 -6.62 10.24 -5.76
N GLY A 85 -5.40 10.52 -5.30
CA GLY A 85 -5.12 10.83 -3.90
C GLY A 85 -3.63 10.68 -3.63
N GLY A 86 -3.17 11.29 -2.54
CA GLY A 86 -1.81 11.16 -2.05
C GLY A 86 -1.75 10.22 -0.84
N ARG A 87 -0.54 9.82 -0.46
CA ARG A 87 -0.30 9.08 0.77
C ARG A 87 -0.61 9.92 2.01
N ILE A 88 -0.39 11.22 1.91
CA ILE A 88 -0.65 12.21 2.95
C ILE A 88 -1.59 13.24 2.34
N PRO A 89 -2.91 13.15 2.59
CA PRO A 89 -3.87 14.13 2.12
C PRO A 89 -3.70 15.46 2.85
N GLU A 90 -3.97 16.56 2.17
CA GLU A 90 -4.16 17.84 2.83
C GLU A 90 -5.45 17.79 3.65
N ILE A 91 -5.37 18.25 4.89
CA ILE A 91 -6.50 18.36 5.82
C ILE A 91 -6.60 19.80 6.32
N GLU A 92 -7.80 20.24 6.65
CA GLU A 92 -8.00 21.45 7.44
C GLU A 92 -7.81 21.07 8.92
N GLU A 93 -6.87 21.74 9.56
CA GLU A 93 -6.59 21.54 10.99
C GLU A 93 -7.59 22.35 11.80
N ASP A 94 -8.34 21.72 12.71
CA ASP A 94 -9.22 22.37 13.67
C ASP A 94 -8.48 22.74 14.97
N GLU A 95 -7.35 22.09 15.24
CA GLU A 95 -6.44 22.36 16.32
C GLU A 95 -5.00 22.31 15.82
N GLU A 96 -4.10 23.09 16.44
CA GLU A 96 -2.68 23.03 16.13
C GLU A 96 -2.11 21.64 16.39
N ALA A 97 -1.35 21.11 15.44
CA ALA A 97 -0.76 19.78 15.55
C ALA A 97 0.17 19.70 16.76
N LYS A 98 -0.14 18.78 17.67
CA LYS A 98 0.71 18.53 18.85
C LYS A 98 2.05 17.87 18.50
N TYR A 99 2.06 17.07 17.44
CA TYR A 99 3.24 16.40 16.91
C TYR A 99 3.24 16.54 15.40
N LEU A 100 4.40 16.90 14.85
CA LEU A 100 4.58 17.04 13.42
C LEU A 100 4.91 15.67 12.79
N ILE A 101 4.35 15.39 11.63
CA ILE A 101 4.77 14.28 10.79
C ILE A 101 5.91 14.74 9.86
N PHE A 102 6.59 13.79 9.24
CA PHE A 102 7.75 14.09 8.40
C PHE A 102 7.44 15.10 7.27
N ALA A 103 6.23 15.07 6.72
CA ALA A 103 5.81 15.98 5.64
C ALA A 103 5.72 17.45 6.09
N ASP A 104 5.53 17.68 7.38
CA ASP A 104 5.42 19.04 7.95
C ASP A 104 6.79 19.70 8.13
N TYR A 105 7.86 18.88 8.18
CA TYR A 105 9.21 19.40 8.41
C TYR A 105 9.82 20.15 7.23
N LYS A 106 9.27 20.02 6.03
CA LYS A 106 9.77 20.73 4.85
C LYS A 106 9.80 22.26 5.02
N ASP A 107 8.92 22.78 5.88
CA ASP A 107 8.83 24.21 6.18
C ASP A 107 9.81 24.64 7.27
N TYR A 108 10.41 23.69 7.99
CA TYR A 108 11.29 23.93 9.13
C TYR A 108 12.74 23.49 8.90
N VAL A 109 12.97 22.66 7.89
CA VAL A 109 14.29 22.09 7.61
C VAL A 109 14.58 22.23 6.12
N ASN A 110 15.61 23.01 5.80
CA ASN A 110 16.15 23.07 4.44
C ASN A 110 17.02 21.82 4.22
N PHE A 111 16.50 20.93 3.45
CA PHE A 111 17.28 19.80 2.97
C PHE A 111 18.09 20.18 1.73
#